data_c4a569a5513c2b00a707528337f485d3
#
_entry.id   c4a569a5513c2b00a707528337f485d3
#
_cell.length_a   1.000
_cell.length_b   1.000
_cell.length_c   1.000
_cell.angle_alpha   90.00
_cell.angle_beta   90.00
_cell.angle_gamma   90.00
#
_symmetry.space_group_name_H-M   'P 1'
#
loop_
_entity.id
_entity.type
_entity.pdbx_description
1 polymer ?
#
loop_
_entity_poly.entity_id
_entity_poly.type
_entity_poly.pdbx_seq_one_letter_code
_entity_poly.pdbx_strand_id
1 'polypeptide(L)'
;LLLVVEQWVSELPDTMIDRLILPMCRPYLQDTRFQDTFESAHSVVLALYTCGAACTRELTPFYVDMLLHTCVPRKQLSASQLQVACTTIVESLSHHSDSLAWWCIEQLDDQISVMQLQGRDDDAMSLALCLAAILPHVNLVLLRSLLTRISARILERPAPSAERTQLVERVHESLRDMDASTRLEAMQWWLSHSDTFTQGMS
;
A
#
# COMPACT_ATOMS: atom_id res chain seq x y z
N LEU A 1 -19.80 15.07 9.39
CA LEU A 1 -20.58 13.91 8.97
C LEU A 1 -19.69 12.71 8.64
N LEU A 2 -18.66 12.85 7.76
CA LEU A 2 -17.77 11.75 7.36
C LEU A 2 -17.06 11.08 8.55
N LEU A 3 -16.55 11.86 9.51
CA LEU A 3 -15.93 11.33 10.74
C LEU A 3 -16.89 10.45 11.58
N VAL A 4 -18.17 10.75 11.55
CA VAL A 4 -19.18 9.90 12.22
C VAL A 4 -19.42 8.63 11.43
N VAL A 5 -19.48 8.74 10.10
CA VAL A 5 -19.66 7.57 9.22
C VAL A 5 -18.51 6.58 9.37
N GLU A 6 -17.26 7.05 9.44
CA GLU A 6 -16.07 6.22 9.65
C GLU A 6 -16.22 5.29 10.87
N GLN A 7 -16.76 5.80 11.97
CA GLN A 7 -16.92 5.03 13.22
C GLN A 7 -18.03 3.99 13.16
N TRP A 8 -19.01 4.19 12.30
CA TRP A 8 -20.22 3.34 12.25
C TRP A 8 -20.32 2.51 10.97
N VAL A 9 -19.36 2.64 10.05
CA VAL A 9 -19.42 2.01 8.72
C VAL A 9 -19.55 0.49 8.80
N SER A 10 -18.95 -0.14 9.79
CA SER A 10 -19.03 -1.59 10.04
C SER A 10 -20.44 -2.08 10.42
N GLU A 11 -21.27 -1.19 10.95
CA GLU A 11 -22.64 -1.50 11.38
C GLU A 11 -23.68 -1.19 10.29
N LEU A 12 -23.25 -0.55 9.19
CA LEU A 12 -24.17 -0.15 8.13
C LEU A 12 -24.41 -1.31 7.15
N PRO A 13 -25.66 -1.50 6.68
CA PRO A 13 -25.92 -2.48 5.63
C PRO A 13 -25.28 -2.07 4.30
N ASP A 14 -24.82 -3.06 3.52
CA ASP A 14 -24.16 -2.86 2.22
C ASP A 14 -24.95 -1.94 1.28
N THR A 15 -26.27 -2.08 1.26
CA THR A 15 -27.15 -1.24 0.43
C THR A 15 -27.07 0.25 0.80
N MET A 16 -26.84 0.58 2.06
CA MET A 16 -26.65 1.95 2.52
C MET A 16 -25.26 2.46 2.14
N ILE A 17 -24.25 1.60 2.26
CA ILE A 17 -22.87 1.92 1.85
C ILE A 17 -22.86 2.27 0.37
N ASP A 18 -23.42 1.42 -0.50
CA ASP A 18 -23.40 1.60 -1.95
C ASP A 18 -24.22 2.81 -2.43
N ARG A 19 -25.41 3.01 -1.83
CA ARG A 19 -26.34 4.04 -2.32
C ARG A 19 -26.13 5.42 -1.71
N LEU A 20 -25.54 5.50 -0.53
CA LEU A 20 -25.39 6.75 0.19
C LEU A 20 -23.94 7.10 0.50
N ILE A 21 -23.21 6.19 1.15
CA ILE A 21 -21.88 6.51 1.68
C ILE A 21 -20.85 6.70 0.55
N LEU A 22 -20.73 5.74 -0.36
CA LEU A 22 -19.77 5.83 -1.48
C LEU A 22 -20.04 7.02 -2.41
N PRO A 23 -21.29 7.28 -2.86
CA PRO A 23 -21.58 8.47 -3.64
C PRO A 23 -21.29 9.77 -2.91
N MET A 24 -21.46 9.81 -1.58
CA MET A 24 -21.14 10.97 -0.75
C MET A 24 -19.62 11.20 -0.62
N CYS A 25 -18.82 10.13 -0.51
CA CYS A 25 -17.36 10.25 -0.37
C CYS A 25 -16.65 10.59 -1.69
N ARG A 26 -17.12 10.01 -2.81
CA ARG A 26 -16.46 10.10 -4.13
C ARG A 26 -16.02 11.50 -4.56
N PRO A 27 -16.85 12.55 -4.45
CA PRO A 27 -16.45 13.90 -4.86
C PRO A 27 -15.27 14.46 -4.05
N TYR A 28 -15.12 14.02 -2.80
CA TYR A 28 -14.11 14.54 -1.88
C TYR A 28 -12.79 13.78 -1.93
N LEU A 29 -12.73 12.60 -2.55
CA LEU A 29 -11.50 11.81 -2.67
C LEU A 29 -10.42 12.48 -3.54
N GLN A 30 -10.78 13.50 -4.32
CA GLN A 30 -9.85 14.26 -5.17
C GLN A 30 -9.88 15.77 -4.88
N ASP A 31 -10.76 16.21 -3.99
CA ASP A 31 -10.98 17.63 -3.69
C ASP A 31 -10.20 18.06 -2.44
N THR A 32 -9.00 18.58 -2.67
CA THR A 32 -8.11 19.07 -1.61
C THR A 32 -8.40 20.51 -1.15
N ARG A 33 -9.44 21.16 -1.68
CA ARG A 33 -9.83 22.51 -1.23
C ARG A 33 -10.21 22.55 0.24
N PHE A 34 -10.71 21.40 0.75
CA PHE A 34 -11.06 21.21 2.15
C PHE A 34 -10.32 19.97 2.68
N GLN A 35 -9.12 20.18 3.20
CA GLN A 35 -8.21 19.10 3.61
C GLN A 35 -8.88 18.10 4.57
N ASP A 36 -9.56 18.59 5.61
CA ASP A 36 -10.24 17.72 6.59
C ASP A 36 -11.31 16.83 5.94
N THR A 37 -12.01 17.35 4.93
CA THR A 37 -13.05 16.59 4.21
C THR A 37 -12.42 15.56 3.28
N PHE A 38 -11.33 15.92 2.61
CA PHE A 38 -10.53 15.02 1.78
C PHE A 38 -10.00 13.86 2.62
N GLU A 39 -9.33 14.14 3.74
CA GLU A 39 -8.79 13.10 4.64
C GLU A 39 -9.90 12.22 5.22
N SER A 40 -11.01 12.84 5.68
CA SER A 40 -12.16 12.07 6.18
C SER A 40 -12.80 11.16 5.13
N ALA A 41 -12.83 11.56 3.85
CA ALA A 41 -13.33 10.71 2.77
C ALA A 41 -12.42 9.49 2.54
N HIS A 42 -11.10 9.69 2.59
CA HIS A 42 -10.15 8.59 2.54
C HIS A 42 -10.27 7.67 3.75
N SER A 43 -10.40 8.20 4.96
CA SER A 43 -10.60 7.41 6.19
C SER A 43 -11.85 6.53 6.10
N VAL A 44 -12.97 7.06 5.60
CA VAL A 44 -14.21 6.27 5.41
C VAL A 44 -13.97 5.13 4.42
N VAL A 45 -13.29 5.39 3.29
CA VAL A 45 -12.99 4.33 2.32
C VAL A 45 -12.07 3.26 2.93
N LEU A 46 -11.04 3.64 3.68
CA LEU A 46 -10.17 2.68 4.36
C LEU A 46 -10.92 1.87 5.42
N ALA A 47 -11.86 2.48 6.15
CA ALA A 47 -12.72 1.77 7.09
C ALA A 47 -13.59 0.70 6.41
N LEU A 48 -14.05 0.95 5.16
CA LEU A 48 -14.74 -0.07 4.35
C LEU A 48 -13.84 -1.28 4.04
N TYR A 49 -12.56 -1.06 3.75
CA TYR A 49 -11.61 -2.16 3.59
C TYR A 49 -11.40 -2.91 4.90
N THR A 50 -11.19 -2.20 6.00
CA THR A 50 -10.96 -2.79 7.32
C THR A 50 -12.13 -3.66 7.78
N CYS A 51 -13.38 -3.26 7.52
CA CYS A 51 -14.55 -4.07 7.86
C CYS A 51 -14.91 -5.13 6.80
N GLY A 52 -14.19 -5.20 5.68
CA GLY A 52 -14.42 -6.19 4.64
C GLY A 52 -15.73 -6.00 3.88
N ALA A 53 -16.19 -4.74 3.71
CA ALA A 53 -17.44 -4.44 3.02
C ALA A 53 -17.44 -5.01 1.59
N ALA A 54 -18.57 -5.55 1.13
CA ALA A 54 -18.69 -6.23 -0.17
C ALA A 54 -18.33 -5.33 -1.36
N CYS A 55 -18.59 -4.02 -1.25
CA CYS A 55 -18.29 -3.02 -2.29
C CYS A 55 -16.79 -2.82 -2.56
N THR A 56 -15.90 -3.24 -1.65
CA THR A 56 -14.46 -3.00 -1.77
C THR A 56 -13.86 -3.61 -3.02
N ARG A 57 -14.37 -4.76 -3.50
CA ARG A 57 -13.90 -5.39 -4.74
C ARG A 57 -14.12 -4.50 -5.96
N GLU A 58 -15.29 -3.89 -6.08
CA GLU A 58 -15.63 -3.02 -7.20
C GLU A 58 -14.99 -1.64 -7.06
N LEU A 59 -14.77 -1.20 -5.83
CA LEU A 59 -14.13 0.07 -5.51
C LEU A 59 -12.63 0.07 -5.79
N THR A 60 -11.96 -1.07 -5.59
CA THR A 60 -10.50 -1.20 -5.63
C THR A 60 -9.86 -0.64 -6.92
N PRO A 61 -10.29 -0.99 -8.15
CA PRO A 61 -9.65 -0.47 -9.34
C PRO A 61 -9.69 1.06 -9.42
N PHE A 62 -10.83 1.65 -9.10
CA PHE A 62 -10.98 3.12 -9.07
C PHE A 62 -10.11 3.77 -7.99
N TYR A 63 -10.12 3.20 -6.78
CA TYR A 63 -9.45 3.81 -5.64
C TYR A 63 -7.93 3.72 -5.76
N VAL A 64 -7.40 2.58 -6.19
CA VAL A 64 -5.96 2.38 -6.44
C VAL A 64 -5.48 3.27 -7.59
N ASP A 65 -6.21 3.31 -8.70
CA ASP A 65 -5.89 4.20 -9.82
C ASP A 65 -5.81 5.67 -9.37
N MET A 66 -6.79 6.11 -8.61
CA MET A 66 -6.82 7.48 -8.07
C MET A 66 -5.64 7.74 -7.11
N LEU A 67 -5.34 6.82 -6.19
CA LEU A 67 -4.20 6.97 -5.28
C LEU A 67 -2.89 7.12 -6.05
N LEU A 68 -2.62 6.23 -6.99
CA LEU A 68 -1.35 6.15 -7.69
C LEU A 68 -1.19 7.22 -8.76
N HIS A 69 -2.23 7.50 -9.55
CA HIS A 69 -2.15 8.40 -10.71
C HIS A 69 -2.63 9.83 -10.43
N THR A 70 -3.31 10.07 -9.32
CA THR A 70 -3.78 11.41 -8.94
C THR A 70 -3.13 11.91 -7.67
N CYS A 71 -3.25 11.17 -6.56
CA CYS A 71 -2.80 11.64 -5.25
C CYS A 71 -1.26 11.66 -5.15
N VAL A 72 -0.57 10.61 -5.61
CA VAL A 72 0.90 10.54 -5.57
C VAL A 72 1.54 11.65 -6.42
N PRO A 73 1.21 11.80 -7.73
CA PRO A 73 1.82 12.84 -8.54
C PRO A 73 1.57 14.26 -8.05
N ARG A 74 0.45 14.49 -7.38
CA ARG A 74 0.07 15.82 -6.85
C ARG A 74 0.50 16.04 -5.40
N LYS A 75 1.12 15.05 -4.76
CA LYS A 75 1.53 15.08 -3.34
C LYS A 75 0.36 15.44 -2.40
N GLN A 76 -0.82 14.90 -2.69
CA GLN A 76 -2.05 15.17 -1.93
C GLN A 76 -2.12 14.39 -0.62
N LEU A 77 -1.38 13.28 -0.52
CA LEU A 77 -1.24 12.45 0.67
C LEU A 77 0.20 12.49 1.17
N SER A 78 0.39 12.47 2.47
CA SER A 78 1.69 12.24 3.08
C SER A 78 2.17 10.80 2.81
N ALA A 79 3.47 10.55 2.93
CA ALA A 79 4.04 9.21 2.77
C ALA A 79 3.40 8.20 3.76
N SER A 80 3.11 8.63 4.99
CA SER A 80 2.45 7.79 6.00
C SER A 80 1.00 7.48 5.65
N GLN A 81 0.23 8.46 5.16
CA GLN A 81 -1.14 8.24 4.71
C GLN A 81 -1.21 7.29 3.51
N LEU A 82 -0.30 7.45 2.55
CA LEU A 82 -0.20 6.57 1.39
C LEU A 82 0.16 5.13 1.82
N GLN A 83 1.11 4.99 2.74
CA GLN A 83 1.50 3.68 3.28
C GLN A 83 0.32 3.00 3.97
N VAL A 84 -0.40 3.71 4.86
CA VAL A 84 -1.60 3.17 5.51
C VAL A 84 -2.64 2.75 4.48
N ALA A 85 -2.89 3.55 3.45
CA ALA A 85 -3.84 3.20 2.40
C ALA A 85 -3.43 1.90 1.68
N CYS A 86 -2.17 1.80 1.22
CA CYS A 86 -1.66 0.62 0.51
C CYS A 86 -1.73 -0.65 1.38
N THR A 87 -1.29 -0.56 2.65
CA THR A 87 -1.30 -1.72 3.56
C THR A 87 -2.71 -2.18 3.88
N THR A 88 -3.63 -1.26 4.23
CA THR A 88 -5.02 -1.58 4.53
C THR A 88 -5.74 -2.23 3.34
N ILE A 89 -5.54 -1.71 2.12
CA ILE A 89 -6.14 -2.29 0.91
C ILE A 89 -5.65 -3.72 0.71
N VAL A 90 -4.33 -3.92 0.69
CA VAL A 90 -3.75 -5.24 0.40
C VAL A 90 -4.07 -6.23 1.51
N GLU A 91 -4.02 -5.84 2.78
CA GLU A 91 -4.41 -6.68 3.92
C GLU A 91 -5.85 -7.19 3.77
N SER A 92 -6.80 -6.27 3.57
CA SER A 92 -8.20 -6.63 3.37
C SER A 92 -8.40 -7.59 2.20
N LEU A 93 -7.78 -7.29 1.05
CA LEU A 93 -7.92 -8.12 -0.15
C LEU A 93 -7.22 -9.47 -0.03
N SER A 94 -6.11 -9.58 0.69
CA SER A 94 -5.40 -10.84 0.93
C SER A 94 -6.24 -11.88 1.67
N HIS A 95 -7.29 -11.45 2.37
CA HIS A 95 -8.25 -12.36 3.01
C HIS A 95 -9.38 -12.83 2.09
N HIS A 96 -9.65 -12.12 0.98
CA HIS A 96 -10.85 -12.33 0.18
C HIS A 96 -10.59 -12.54 -1.31
N SER A 97 -9.46 -12.07 -1.85
CA SER A 97 -9.16 -12.12 -3.28
C SER A 97 -7.68 -11.93 -3.57
N ASP A 98 -6.91 -13.02 -3.56
CA ASP A 98 -5.47 -13.00 -3.88
C ASP A 98 -5.16 -12.33 -5.21
N SER A 99 -5.99 -12.58 -6.22
CA SER A 99 -5.78 -11.99 -7.56
C SER A 99 -5.92 -10.47 -7.56
N LEU A 100 -6.87 -9.93 -6.78
CA LEU A 100 -7.05 -8.48 -6.70
C LEU A 100 -5.98 -7.83 -5.80
N ALA A 101 -5.59 -8.50 -4.71
CA ALA A 101 -4.46 -8.08 -3.87
C ALA A 101 -3.16 -8.04 -4.70
N TRP A 102 -2.91 -9.08 -5.50
CA TRP A 102 -1.75 -9.12 -6.38
C TRP A 102 -1.80 -8.03 -7.45
N TRP A 103 -2.95 -7.79 -8.06
CA TRP A 103 -3.12 -6.69 -8.99
C TRP A 103 -2.77 -5.34 -8.37
N CYS A 104 -3.19 -5.07 -7.12
CA CYS A 104 -2.81 -3.83 -6.42
C CYS A 104 -1.29 -3.71 -6.23
N ILE A 105 -0.63 -4.81 -5.88
CA ILE A 105 0.84 -4.87 -5.73
C ILE A 105 1.52 -4.59 -7.09
N GLU A 106 1.00 -5.16 -8.18
CA GLU A 106 1.52 -4.90 -9.53
C GLU A 106 1.36 -3.43 -9.94
N GLN A 107 0.18 -2.84 -9.71
CA GLN A 107 -0.05 -1.42 -10.00
C GLN A 107 0.93 -0.51 -9.23
N LEU A 108 1.18 -0.83 -7.94
CA LEU A 108 2.15 -0.11 -7.13
C LEU A 108 3.58 -0.23 -7.70
N ASP A 109 3.99 -1.45 -8.04
CA ASP A 109 5.32 -1.73 -8.58
C ASP A 109 5.53 -1.11 -9.98
N ASP A 110 4.54 -1.16 -10.85
CA ASP A 110 4.56 -0.50 -12.16
C ASP A 110 4.67 1.03 -12.01
N GLN A 111 3.95 1.61 -11.06
CA GLN A 111 4.02 3.04 -10.79
C GLN A 111 5.39 3.49 -10.27
N ILE A 112 6.10 2.66 -9.50
CA ILE A 112 7.50 2.92 -9.12
C ILE A 112 8.34 3.11 -10.38
N SER A 113 8.23 2.19 -11.35
CA SER A 113 8.97 2.25 -12.61
C SER A 113 8.61 3.51 -13.43
N VAL A 114 7.35 3.88 -13.47
CA VAL A 114 6.88 5.09 -14.16
C VAL A 114 7.48 6.35 -13.52
N MET A 115 7.49 6.44 -12.17
CA MET A 115 8.07 7.58 -11.45
C MET A 115 9.58 7.69 -11.69
N GLN A 116 10.31 6.57 -11.70
CA GLN A 116 11.74 6.54 -12.01
C GLN A 116 12.02 7.03 -13.44
N LEU A 117 11.26 6.56 -14.44
CA LEU A 117 11.39 7.01 -15.82
C LEU A 117 11.11 8.50 -16.01
N GLN A 118 10.30 9.09 -15.14
CA GLN A 118 10.00 10.53 -15.11
C GLN A 118 11.02 11.36 -14.31
N GLY A 119 12.04 10.74 -13.71
CA GLY A 119 13.02 11.42 -12.85
C GLY A 119 12.43 11.88 -11.51
N ARG A 120 11.36 11.22 -11.04
CA ARG A 120 10.67 11.52 -9.78
C ARG A 120 11.10 10.51 -8.70
N ASP A 121 12.39 10.51 -8.38
CA ASP A 121 13.00 9.48 -7.53
C ASP A 121 12.46 9.49 -6.11
N ASP A 122 12.12 10.65 -5.53
CA ASP A 122 11.50 10.75 -4.19
C ASP A 122 10.13 10.06 -4.15
N ASP A 123 9.32 10.24 -5.18
CA ASP A 123 8.01 9.61 -5.25
C ASP A 123 8.14 8.10 -5.49
N ALA A 124 9.07 7.69 -6.37
CA ALA A 124 9.40 6.29 -6.58
C ALA A 124 9.91 5.63 -5.29
N MET A 125 10.70 6.35 -4.49
CA MET A 125 11.17 5.85 -3.19
C MET A 125 10.03 5.71 -2.19
N SER A 126 9.14 6.68 -2.12
CA SER A 126 7.95 6.62 -1.25
C SER A 126 7.07 5.40 -1.58
N LEU A 127 6.85 5.13 -2.88
CA LEU A 127 6.11 3.95 -3.32
C LEU A 127 6.85 2.64 -3.03
N ALA A 128 8.18 2.60 -3.18
CA ALA A 128 8.98 1.42 -2.84
C ALA A 128 8.94 1.10 -1.33
N LEU A 129 8.92 2.13 -0.48
CA LEU A 129 8.70 1.96 0.96
C LEU A 129 7.30 1.45 1.28
N CYS A 130 6.26 1.88 0.54
CA CYS A 130 4.91 1.31 0.65
C CYS A 130 4.91 -0.17 0.24
N LEU A 131 5.62 -0.54 -0.85
CA LEU A 131 5.74 -1.93 -1.29
C LEU A 131 6.39 -2.82 -0.21
N ALA A 132 7.44 -2.33 0.45
CA ALA A 132 8.07 -3.03 1.57
C ALA A 132 7.14 -3.13 2.79
N ALA A 133 6.34 -2.09 3.05
CA ALA A 133 5.40 -2.04 4.16
C ALA A 133 4.24 -3.04 4.04
N ILE A 134 3.93 -3.49 2.83
CA ILE A 134 2.89 -4.49 2.55
C ILE A 134 3.29 -5.90 3.01
N LEU A 135 4.58 -6.20 3.21
CA LEU A 135 5.09 -7.55 3.54
C LEU A 135 4.32 -8.26 4.68
N PRO A 136 4.04 -7.62 5.83
CA PRO A 136 3.32 -8.28 6.92
C PRO A 136 1.86 -8.61 6.60
N HIS A 137 1.30 -7.94 5.58
CA HIS A 137 -0.12 -7.95 5.26
C HIS A 137 -0.50 -8.90 4.12
N VAL A 138 0.47 -9.63 3.55
CA VAL A 138 0.21 -10.62 2.50
C VAL A 138 0.20 -12.03 3.05
N ASN A 139 -0.61 -12.88 2.44
CA ASN A 139 -0.59 -14.30 2.73
C ASN A 139 0.60 -15.01 2.06
N LEU A 140 0.81 -16.29 2.42
CA LEU A 140 1.94 -17.09 1.94
C LEU A 140 1.97 -17.24 0.40
N VAL A 141 0.81 -17.22 -0.25
CA VAL A 141 0.68 -17.38 -1.71
C VAL A 141 1.35 -16.21 -2.44
N LEU A 142 1.15 -14.99 -1.95
CA LEU A 142 1.66 -13.76 -2.57
C LEU A 142 3.09 -13.42 -2.12
N LEU A 143 3.49 -13.91 -0.94
CA LEU A 143 4.73 -13.52 -0.27
C LEU A 143 5.97 -13.70 -1.15
N ARG A 144 6.15 -14.88 -1.76
CA ARG A 144 7.35 -15.18 -2.56
C ARG A 144 7.51 -14.24 -3.75
N SER A 145 6.41 -13.97 -4.43
CA SER A 145 6.39 -13.07 -5.58
C SER A 145 6.69 -11.63 -5.16
N LEU A 146 6.13 -11.19 -4.01
CA LEU A 146 6.41 -9.87 -3.45
C LEU A 146 7.87 -9.72 -3.02
N LEU A 147 8.45 -10.72 -2.34
CA LEU A 147 9.87 -10.73 -1.95
C LEU A 147 10.80 -10.63 -3.18
N THR A 148 10.44 -11.28 -4.28
CA THR A 148 11.20 -11.18 -5.54
C THR A 148 11.18 -9.75 -6.10
N ARG A 149 10.02 -9.08 -6.10
CA ARG A 149 9.89 -7.68 -6.54
C ARG A 149 10.69 -6.73 -5.64
N ILE A 150 10.59 -6.90 -4.33
CA ILE A 150 11.35 -6.09 -3.36
C ILE A 150 12.86 -6.28 -3.56
N SER A 151 13.33 -7.52 -3.79
CA SER A 151 14.75 -7.78 -4.13
C SER A 151 15.19 -6.96 -5.34
N ALA A 152 14.40 -6.97 -6.41
CA ALA A 152 14.69 -6.20 -7.61
C ALA A 152 14.80 -4.71 -7.29
N ARG A 153 13.84 -4.16 -6.54
CA ARG A 153 13.83 -2.73 -6.16
C ARG A 153 15.02 -2.32 -5.28
N ILE A 154 15.50 -3.20 -4.40
CA ILE A 154 16.72 -2.95 -3.62
C ILE A 154 17.96 -2.94 -4.54
N LEU A 155 18.07 -3.92 -5.45
CA LEU A 155 19.22 -4.09 -6.30
C LEU A 155 19.32 -3.06 -7.44
N GLU A 156 18.21 -2.47 -7.86
CA GLU A 156 18.19 -1.33 -8.81
C GLU A 156 18.88 -0.09 -8.25
N ARG A 157 19.00 0.02 -6.93
CA ARG A 157 19.64 1.17 -6.29
C ARG A 157 21.14 0.91 -6.13
N PRO A 158 22.00 1.93 -6.42
CA PRO A 158 23.44 1.77 -6.28
C PRO A 158 23.82 1.46 -4.82
N ALA A 159 24.86 0.66 -4.66
CA ALA A 159 25.45 0.38 -3.35
C ALA A 159 26.81 1.09 -3.23
N PRO A 160 27.09 1.81 -2.14
CA PRO A 160 26.15 2.22 -1.09
C PRO A 160 25.31 3.45 -1.49
N SER A 161 24.04 3.50 -1.08
CA SER A 161 23.22 4.71 -1.18
C SER A 161 22.25 4.83 0.00
N ALA A 162 21.84 6.06 0.30
CA ALA A 162 20.88 6.32 1.37
C ALA A 162 19.51 5.67 1.09
N GLU A 163 19.06 5.70 -0.16
CA GLU A 163 17.80 5.10 -0.60
C GLU A 163 17.81 3.58 -0.43
N ARG A 164 18.93 2.92 -0.78
CA ARG A 164 19.09 1.47 -0.59
C ARG A 164 19.06 1.12 0.90
N THR A 165 19.78 1.86 1.73
CA THR A 165 19.80 1.67 3.18
C THR A 165 18.38 1.81 3.76
N GLN A 166 17.68 2.87 3.42
CA GLN A 166 16.32 3.13 3.90
C GLN A 166 15.35 2.01 3.49
N LEU A 167 15.44 1.51 2.26
CA LEU A 167 14.57 0.43 1.80
C LEU A 167 14.88 -0.89 2.52
N VAL A 168 16.16 -1.20 2.73
CA VAL A 168 16.62 -2.38 3.48
C VAL A 168 16.17 -2.32 4.94
N GLU A 169 16.29 -1.15 5.60
CA GLU A 169 15.79 -0.93 6.96
C GLU A 169 14.27 -1.13 7.04
N ARG A 170 13.52 -0.57 6.08
CA ARG A 170 12.06 -0.75 6.03
C ARG A 170 11.67 -2.20 5.86
N VAL A 171 12.32 -2.95 4.99
CA VAL A 171 12.11 -4.40 4.83
C VAL A 171 12.38 -5.13 6.15
N HIS A 172 13.50 -4.81 6.82
CA HIS A 172 13.83 -5.43 8.09
C HIS A 172 12.80 -5.12 9.19
N GLU A 173 12.25 -3.91 9.24
CA GLU A 173 11.14 -3.56 10.14
C GLU A 173 9.90 -4.40 9.82
N SER A 174 9.51 -4.49 8.54
CA SER A 174 8.35 -5.26 8.10
C SER A 174 8.47 -6.75 8.44
N LEU A 175 9.68 -7.33 8.34
CA LEU A 175 9.93 -8.72 8.72
C LEU A 175 9.66 -9.01 10.21
N ARG A 176 9.86 -8.02 11.09
CA ARG A 176 9.57 -8.16 12.53
C ARG A 176 8.07 -8.22 12.81
N ASP A 177 7.27 -7.54 12.00
CA ASP A 177 5.82 -7.43 12.18
C ASP A 177 5.05 -8.59 11.52
N MET A 178 5.74 -9.50 10.82
CA MET A 178 5.13 -10.62 10.12
C MET A 178 4.56 -11.67 11.08
N ASP A 179 3.46 -12.30 10.66
CA ASP A 179 2.86 -13.44 11.34
C ASP A 179 3.76 -14.69 11.31
N ALA A 180 3.58 -15.58 12.29
CA ALA A 180 4.34 -16.82 12.37
C ALA A 180 4.23 -17.70 11.13
N SER A 181 3.10 -17.66 10.42
CA SER A 181 2.83 -18.45 9.21
C SER A 181 3.69 -18.03 8.01
N THR A 182 4.03 -16.75 7.89
CA THR A 182 4.79 -16.17 6.77
C THR A 182 6.23 -15.84 7.14
N ARG A 183 6.50 -15.62 8.43
CA ARG A 183 7.81 -15.19 8.95
C ARG A 183 8.96 -16.14 8.60
N LEU A 184 8.74 -17.46 8.68
CA LEU A 184 9.80 -18.43 8.43
C LEU A 184 10.34 -18.30 6.99
N GLU A 185 9.46 -18.24 6.01
CA GLU A 185 9.85 -18.11 4.60
C GLU A 185 10.53 -16.76 4.33
N ALA A 186 9.99 -15.69 4.89
CA ALA A 186 10.57 -14.36 4.77
C ALA A 186 11.96 -14.24 5.41
N MET A 187 12.17 -14.87 6.58
CA MET A 187 13.48 -14.90 7.23
C MET A 187 14.49 -15.76 6.47
N GLN A 188 14.08 -16.88 5.88
CA GLN A 188 14.96 -17.69 5.02
C GLN A 188 15.39 -16.89 3.79
N TRP A 189 14.46 -16.18 3.16
CA TRP A 189 14.77 -15.27 2.05
C TRP A 189 15.74 -14.18 2.50
N TRP A 190 15.49 -13.53 3.65
CA TRP A 190 16.37 -12.48 4.16
C TRP A 190 17.79 -12.99 4.38
N LEU A 191 17.96 -14.12 5.06
CA LEU A 191 19.27 -14.71 5.33
C LEU A 191 20.02 -15.07 4.06
N SER A 192 19.34 -15.43 2.98
CA SER A 192 19.96 -15.76 1.70
C SER A 192 20.35 -14.54 0.86
N HIS A 193 19.85 -13.34 1.17
CA HIS A 193 20.05 -12.13 0.37
C HIS A 193 20.70 -10.97 1.15
N SER A 194 20.71 -11.02 2.49
CA SER A 194 21.16 -9.93 3.35
C SER A 194 22.55 -9.41 3.00
N ASP A 195 23.52 -10.31 2.76
CA ASP A 195 24.89 -9.93 2.41
C ASP A 195 24.95 -9.11 1.12
N THR A 196 24.11 -9.46 0.14
CA THR A 196 24.00 -8.73 -1.13
C THR A 196 23.33 -7.37 -0.92
N PHE A 197 22.30 -7.30 -0.10
CA PHE A 197 21.56 -6.06 0.17
C PHE A 197 22.39 -5.06 0.98
N THR A 198 23.20 -5.53 1.92
CA THR A 198 24.01 -4.70 2.82
C THR A 198 25.43 -4.44 2.30
N GLN A 199 25.77 -4.94 1.12
CA GLN A 199 27.10 -4.76 0.52
C GLN A 199 27.44 -3.26 0.43
N GLY A 200 28.54 -2.85 1.06
CA GLY A 200 29.02 -1.47 1.07
C GLY A 200 28.31 -0.55 2.08
N MET A 201 27.47 -1.07 2.96
CA MET A 201 26.74 -0.31 4.00
C MET A 201 27.48 -0.29 5.36
N SER A 202 28.71 -0.78 5.46
CA SER A 202 29.56 -0.81 6.66
C SER A 202 30.38 0.47 6.86
#